data_79fbee4fb050ad00337d5431c96c7d0f
#
_entry.id   79fbee4fb050ad00337d5431c96c7d0f
#
_cell.length_a   1.000
_cell.length_b   1.000
_cell.length_c   1.000
_cell.angle_alpha   90.00
_cell.angle_beta   90.00
_cell.angle_gamma   90.00
#
_symmetry.space_group_name_H-M   'P 1'
#
loop_
_entity.id
_entity.type
_entity.pdbx_description
1 polymer ?
#
loop_
_entity_poly.entity_id
_entity_poly.type
_entity_poly.pdbx_seq_one_letter_code
_entity_poly.pdbx_strand_id
1 'polypeptide(L)'
;MAAYCGSKFAAIGVTQSLAQELAPKGIRVNAICPGIVGTAMWLEHLMPKAQSASNEVPDFSGYVSQLIPMGEPQTAEDMANAVVYLAQASNVTGIALTVAGGMEMN
;
A
#
# COMPACT_ATOMS: atom_id res chain seq x y z
N MET A 1 11.96 7.30 9.00
CA MET A 1 10.65 7.30 8.27
C MET A 1 10.53 8.37 7.19
N ALA A 2 11.25 9.49 7.33
CA ALA A 2 11.16 10.56 6.31
C ALA A 2 11.60 10.09 4.92
N ALA A 3 12.71 9.36 4.84
CA ALA A 3 13.18 8.83 3.56
C ALA A 3 12.21 7.81 2.96
N TYR A 4 11.62 6.97 3.80
CA TYR A 4 10.61 5.99 3.36
C TYR A 4 9.37 6.70 2.82
N CYS A 5 8.81 7.65 3.57
CA CYS A 5 7.65 8.41 3.13
C CYS A 5 7.94 9.19 1.84
N GLY A 6 9.11 9.84 1.78
CA GLY A 6 9.52 10.57 0.59
C GLY A 6 9.59 9.68 -0.65
N SER A 7 10.15 8.46 -0.50
CA SER A 7 10.24 7.53 -1.62
C SER A 7 8.85 7.06 -2.09
N LYS A 8 7.91 6.88 -1.16
CA LYS A 8 6.54 6.49 -1.51
C LYS A 8 5.80 7.60 -2.25
N PHE A 9 5.90 8.85 -1.80
CA PHE A 9 5.31 9.97 -2.51
C PHE A 9 5.97 10.19 -3.87
N ALA A 10 7.29 9.99 -3.97
CA ALA A 10 7.99 10.05 -5.25
C ALA A 10 7.46 9.01 -6.24
N ALA A 11 7.19 7.79 -5.79
CA ALA A 11 6.63 6.74 -6.64
C ALA A 11 5.26 7.14 -7.20
N ILE A 12 4.41 7.76 -6.38
CA ILE A 12 3.11 8.27 -6.85
C ILE A 12 3.30 9.39 -7.88
N GLY A 13 4.19 10.34 -7.60
CA GLY A 13 4.49 11.44 -8.51
C GLY A 13 5.00 10.95 -9.86
N VAL A 14 5.93 9.99 -9.84
CA VAL A 14 6.45 9.39 -11.07
C VAL A 14 5.35 8.68 -11.84
N THR A 15 4.49 7.92 -11.14
CA THR A 15 3.35 7.24 -11.74
C THR A 15 2.45 8.21 -12.50
N GLN A 16 2.10 9.33 -11.87
CA GLN A 16 1.20 10.31 -12.47
C GLN A 16 1.84 11.03 -13.65
N SER A 17 3.12 11.38 -13.54
CA SER A 17 3.85 12.00 -14.65
C SER A 17 3.96 11.08 -15.86
N LEU A 18 4.32 9.83 -15.63
CA LEU A 18 4.40 8.85 -16.71
C LEU A 18 3.04 8.56 -17.32
N ALA A 19 1.97 8.54 -16.49
CA ALA A 19 0.63 8.34 -17.01
C ALA A 19 0.26 9.41 -18.02
N GLN A 20 0.56 10.67 -17.72
CA GLN A 20 0.28 11.78 -18.63
C GLN A 20 1.14 11.72 -19.90
N GLU A 21 2.42 11.41 -19.76
CA GLU A 21 3.33 11.33 -20.90
C GLU A 21 2.98 10.20 -21.84
N LEU A 22 2.56 9.06 -21.30
CA LEU A 22 2.35 7.84 -22.08
C LEU A 22 0.90 7.61 -22.53
N ALA A 23 -0.04 8.38 -21.97
CA ALA A 23 -1.45 8.27 -22.35
C ALA A 23 -1.68 8.39 -23.87
N PRO A 24 -1.04 9.35 -24.59
CA PRO A 24 -1.22 9.42 -26.03
C PRO A 24 -0.73 8.20 -26.79
N LYS A 25 0.13 7.40 -26.18
CA LYS A 25 0.65 6.16 -26.76
C LYS A 25 -0.20 4.93 -26.38
N GLY A 26 -1.30 5.13 -25.67
CA GLY A 26 -2.16 4.05 -25.23
C GLY A 26 -1.60 3.24 -24.07
N ILE A 27 -0.63 3.76 -23.34
CA ILE A 27 -0.03 3.09 -22.19
C ILE A 27 -0.59 3.69 -20.91
N ARG A 28 -1.12 2.84 -20.04
CA ARG A 28 -1.64 3.23 -18.74
C ARG A 28 -0.61 2.94 -17.66
N VAL A 29 -0.50 3.83 -16.68
CA VAL A 29 0.45 3.71 -15.57
C VAL A 29 -0.30 4.01 -14.29
N ASN A 30 -0.35 3.05 -13.39
CA ASN A 30 -1.04 3.18 -12.11
C ASN A 30 -0.16 2.64 -11.00
N ALA A 31 -0.50 2.97 -9.76
CA ALA A 31 0.21 2.50 -8.58
C ALA A 31 -0.77 1.84 -7.60
N ILE A 32 -0.25 0.90 -6.81
CA ILE A 32 -0.99 0.31 -5.70
C ILE A 32 -0.27 0.73 -4.43
N CYS A 33 -1.06 1.20 -3.46
CA CYS A 33 -0.57 1.63 -2.16
C CYS A 33 -1.09 0.64 -1.11
N PRO A 34 -0.32 -0.40 -0.77
CA PRO A 34 -0.76 -1.36 0.23
C PRO A 34 -0.65 -0.78 1.64
N GLY A 35 -1.49 -1.26 2.54
CA GLY A 35 -1.36 -1.00 3.96
C GLY A 35 -0.43 -2.01 4.61
N ILE A 36 -0.93 -2.72 5.63
CA ILE A 36 -0.16 -3.77 6.30
C ILE A 36 -0.44 -5.11 5.62
N VAL A 37 0.57 -5.65 4.97
CA VAL A 37 0.51 -6.99 4.40
C VAL A 37 1.32 -7.91 5.31
N GLY A 38 0.77 -9.09 5.61
CA GLY A 38 1.42 -10.05 6.50
C GLY A 38 2.65 -10.70 5.85
N THR A 39 3.68 -9.90 5.58
CA THR A 39 4.91 -10.33 4.93
C THR A 39 6.05 -10.42 5.92
N ALA A 40 7.13 -11.08 5.53
CA ALA A 40 8.33 -11.19 6.35
C ALA A 40 8.89 -9.82 6.74
N MET A 41 8.85 -8.84 5.84
CA MET A 41 9.34 -7.50 6.14
C MET A 41 8.59 -6.87 7.31
N TRP A 42 7.26 -6.97 7.34
CA TRP A 42 6.46 -6.42 8.43
C TRP A 42 6.69 -7.20 9.72
N LEU A 43 6.62 -8.53 9.66
CA LEU A 43 6.74 -9.39 10.84
C LEU A 43 8.14 -9.34 11.46
N GLU A 44 9.20 -9.31 10.64
CA GLU A 44 10.57 -9.39 11.13
C GLU A 44 11.20 -8.03 11.44
N HIS A 45 10.80 -6.98 10.74
CA HIS A 45 11.49 -5.69 10.81
C HIS A 45 10.65 -4.55 11.36
N LEU A 46 9.39 -4.45 11.00
CA LEU A 46 8.57 -3.30 11.39
C LEU A 46 7.82 -3.54 12.70
N MET A 47 7.28 -4.73 12.90
CA MET A 47 6.49 -5.03 14.08
C MET A 47 7.32 -5.01 15.38
N PRO A 48 8.54 -5.56 15.43
CA PRO A 48 9.36 -5.45 16.64
C PRO A 48 9.65 -4.01 17.06
N LYS A 49 9.85 -3.11 16.12
CA LYS A 49 10.07 -1.69 16.44
C LYS A 49 8.81 -1.05 17.03
N ALA A 50 7.66 -1.39 16.49
CA ALA A 50 6.38 -0.88 16.99
C ALA A 50 6.10 -1.40 18.41
N GLN A 51 6.37 -2.67 18.67
CA GLN A 51 6.22 -3.26 20.00
C GLN A 51 7.15 -2.61 21.02
N SER A 52 8.38 -2.34 20.65
CA SER A 52 9.35 -1.67 21.51
C SER A 52 8.89 -0.26 21.91
N ALA A 53 8.21 0.44 21.02
CA ALA A 53 7.71 1.78 21.28
C ALA A 53 6.50 1.78 22.22
N SER A 54 5.68 0.74 22.21
CA SER A 54 4.43 0.68 22.97
C SER A 54 4.57 0.08 24.37
N ASN A 55 5.70 -0.55 24.68
CA ASN A 55 5.93 -1.32 25.93
C ASN A 55 4.92 -2.46 26.15
N GLU A 56 4.14 -2.79 25.15
CA GLU A 56 3.24 -3.92 25.14
C GLU A 56 3.76 -4.96 24.17
N VAL A 57 3.38 -6.22 24.37
CA VAL A 57 3.71 -7.31 23.46
C VAL A 57 2.40 -7.90 22.93
N PRO A 58 1.63 -7.12 22.12
CA PRO A 58 0.46 -7.69 21.48
C PRO A 58 0.93 -8.70 20.43
N ASP A 59 0.11 -9.71 20.16
CA ASP A 59 0.33 -10.55 19.01
C ASP A 59 0.10 -9.72 17.73
N PHE A 60 0.48 -10.28 16.59
CA PHE A 60 0.31 -9.58 15.31
C PHE A 60 -1.14 -9.19 15.06
N SER A 61 -2.08 -10.12 15.34
CA SER A 61 -3.51 -9.86 15.13
C SER A 61 -4.04 -8.73 15.99
N GLY A 62 -3.68 -8.69 17.27
CA GLY A 62 -4.12 -7.64 18.18
C GLY A 62 -3.57 -6.27 17.78
N TYR A 63 -2.31 -6.22 17.39
CA TYR A 63 -1.68 -4.99 16.95
C TYR A 63 -2.34 -4.45 15.67
N VAL A 64 -2.56 -5.32 14.70
CA VAL A 64 -3.17 -4.98 13.42
C VAL A 64 -4.61 -4.49 13.60
N SER A 65 -5.37 -5.12 14.49
CA SER A 65 -6.75 -4.71 14.76
C SER A 65 -6.86 -3.28 15.27
N GLN A 66 -5.82 -2.78 15.94
CA GLN A 66 -5.79 -1.41 16.42
C GLN A 66 -5.45 -0.41 15.33
N LEU A 67 -4.67 -0.80 14.33
CA LEU A 67 -4.17 0.09 13.29
C LEU A 67 -5.07 0.14 12.06
N ILE A 68 -5.74 -0.94 11.73
CA ILE A 68 -6.52 -1.06 10.52
C ILE A 68 -8.01 -0.99 10.86
N PRO A 69 -8.74 0.02 10.38
CA PRO A 69 -10.17 0.15 10.67
C PRO A 69 -10.99 -1.10 10.34
N MET A 70 -10.66 -1.82 9.26
CA MET A 70 -11.35 -3.07 8.96
C MET A 70 -10.88 -4.26 9.82
N GLY A 71 -9.82 -4.09 10.58
CA GLY A 71 -9.41 -5.01 11.63
C GLY A 71 -8.47 -6.13 11.23
N GLU A 72 -8.18 -6.30 9.96
CA GLU A 72 -7.34 -7.39 9.47
C GLU A 72 -6.26 -6.90 8.51
N PRO A 73 -5.08 -7.55 8.48
CA PRO A 73 -4.05 -7.22 7.52
C PRO A 73 -4.49 -7.60 6.11
N GLN A 74 -3.95 -6.91 5.15
CA GLN A 74 -4.15 -7.26 3.76
C GLN A 74 -3.34 -8.52 3.41
N THR A 75 -3.80 -9.21 2.39
CA THR A 75 -3.16 -10.43 1.88
C THR A 75 -2.49 -10.15 0.54
N ALA A 76 -1.61 -11.04 0.12
CA ALA A 76 -1.05 -10.99 -1.23
C ALA A 76 -2.15 -11.07 -2.29
N GLU A 77 -3.21 -11.83 -2.01
CA GLU A 77 -4.35 -11.93 -2.92
C GLU A 77 -5.10 -10.61 -3.06
N ASP A 78 -5.22 -9.83 -1.97
CA ASP A 78 -5.82 -8.50 -2.04
C ASP A 78 -5.05 -7.60 -3.00
N MET A 79 -3.73 -7.66 -2.96
CA MET A 79 -2.89 -6.90 -3.89
C MET A 79 -3.04 -7.41 -5.31
N ALA A 80 -3.07 -8.72 -5.50
CA ALA A 80 -3.24 -9.33 -6.83
C ALA A 80 -4.58 -8.94 -7.45
N ASN A 81 -5.66 -8.91 -6.66
CA ASN A 81 -6.97 -8.48 -7.14
C ASN A 81 -6.95 -7.02 -7.60
N ALA A 82 -6.24 -6.15 -6.89
CA ALA A 82 -6.08 -4.76 -7.29
C ALA A 82 -5.30 -4.63 -8.60
N VAL A 83 -4.23 -5.40 -8.77
CA VAL A 83 -3.45 -5.42 -10.01
C VAL A 83 -4.32 -5.86 -11.19
N VAL A 84 -5.09 -6.92 -11.01
CA VAL A 84 -5.97 -7.44 -12.08
C VAL A 84 -7.01 -6.39 -12.45
N TYR A 85 -7.62 -5.72 -11.46
CA TYR A 85 -8.57 -4.65 -11.74
C TYR A 85 -7.94 -3.56 -12.61
N LEU A 86 -6.75 -3.08 -12.21
CA LEU A 86 -6.08 -2.01 -12.95
C LEU A 86 -5.64 -2.48 -14.36
N ALA A 87 -5.24 -3.73 -14.50
CA ALA A 87 -4.87 -4.29 -15.80
C ALA A 87 -6.05 -4.32 -16.76
N GLN A 88 -7.26 -4.54 -16.25
CA GLN A 88 -8.47 -4.66 -17.06
C GLN A 88 -9.23 -3.34 -17.23
N ALA A 89 -8.99 -2.36 -16.37
CA ALA A 89 -9.70 -1.09 -16.38
C ALA A 89 -9.12 -0.16 -17.45
N SER A 90 -9.62 -0.28 -18.67
CA SER A 90 -9.04 0.33 -19.86
C SER A 90 -9.01 1.86 -19.86
N ASN A 91 -9.81 2.50 -19.01
CA ASN A 91 -9.86 3.96 -18.96
C ASN A 91 -9.37 4.52 -17.60
N VAL A 92 -8.54 3.75 -16.90
CA VAL A 92 -7.98 4.16 -15.62
C VAL A 92 -6.46 4.27 -15.75
N THR A 93 -5.95 5.48 -15.59
CA THR A 93 -4.52 5.76 -15.61
C THR A 93 -4.20 6.90 -14.65
N GLY A 94 -3.01 6.90 -14.08
CA GLY A 94 -2.53 7.96 -13.20
C GLY A 94 -3.10 7.92 -11.79
N ILE A 95 -3.67 6.79 -11.36
CA ILE A 95 -4.20 6.69 -10.00
C ILE A 95 -3.26 5.92 -9.08
N ALA A 96 -3.36 6.23 -7.79
CA ALA A 96 -2.76 5.45 -6.72
C ALA A 96 -3.90 4.78 -5.96
N LEU A 97 -4.07 3.49 -6.15
CA LEU A 97 -5.16 2.73 -5.53
C LEU A 97 -4.71 2.22 -4.18
N THR A 98 -5.36 2.72 -3.13
CA THR A 98 -5.06 2.32 -1.75
C THR A 98 -5.80 1.05 -1.39
N VAL A 99 -5.07 0.04 -0.91
CA VAL A 99 -5.61 -1.23 -0.45
C VAL A 99 -5.08 -1.45 0.97
N ALA A 100 -5.75 -0.86 1.93
CA ALA A 100 -5.22 -0.72 3.29
C ALA A 100 -6.25 -0.92 4.39
N GLY A 101 -7.46 -1.39 4.07
CA GLY A 101 -8.50 -1.62 5.07
C GLY A 101 -8.93 -0.35 5.80
N GLY A 102 -8.74 0.81 5.20
CA GLY A 102 -9.10 2.11 5.79
C GLY A 102 -7.97 2.75 6.59
N MET A 103 -6.80 2.12 6.69
CA MET A 103 -5.68 2.67 7.48
C MET A 103 -5.13 3.96 6.87
N GLU A 104 -5.12 4.07 5.56
CA GLU A 104 -4.68 5.27 4.85
C GLU A 104 -5.77 5.73 3.91
N MET A 105 -5.95 7.04 3.86
CA MET A 105 -6.90 7.68 2.94
C MET A 105 -6.13 8.66 2.06
N ASN A 106 -6.12 8.37 0.80
CA ASN A 106 -5.51 9.24 -0.20
C ASN A 106 -6.57 9.95 -1.02
#